data_60f58389945bc379f49eb67671d1b880
#
_entry.id   60f58389945bc379f49eb67671d1b880
#
_cell.length_a   1.000
_cell.length_b   1.000
_cell.length_c   1.000
_cell.angle_alpha   90.00
_cell.angle_beta   90.00
_cell.angle_gamma   90.00
#
_symmetry.space_group_name_H-M   'P 1'
#
loop_
_entity.id
_entity.type
_entity.pdbx_description
1 polymer ?
#
loop_
_entity_poly.entity_id
_entity_poly.type
_entity_poly.pdbx_seq_one_letter_code
_entity_poly.pdbx_strand_id
1 'polypeptide(L)'
;MLVGSWTHSSSKGVESFNVASQYFKKHGAVGASIGSLLGKDTGSYVTNIGFENWTHFGDFDDKISNDEQWGKDMDPYFSETKWETMNFYEPLIHNMESDAGVKPVFAQWMFFHQDMNMIQERGEVFIKAWMDAGATGGSVGRLIGKDDGSYGFAVRFNTMKEYGAAQDKLNGEEFFSNHQDFFDGIDWRGFTLMRILETTWV
;
A
#
# COMPACT_ATOMS: atom_id res chain seq x y z
N MET A 1 8.86 3.75 9.31
CA MET A 1 8.84 3.95 7.83
C MET A 1 7.53 4.63 7.48
N LEU A 2 7.52 5.53 6.51
CA LEU A 2 6.34 6.19 5.95
C LEU A 2 6.21 5.77 4.49
N VAL A 3 5.01 5.48 4.02
CA VAL A 3 4.77 5.15 2.60
C VAL A 3 3.79 6.12 1.99
N GLY A 4 4.24 6.91 1.03
CA GLY A 4 3.35 7.71 0.17
C GLY A 4 2.76 6.83 -0.93
N SER A 5 1.44 6.91 -1.14
CA SER A 5 0.69 6.13 -2.14
C SER A 5 -0.10 7.06 -3.04
N TRP A 6 0.15 6.99 -4.33
CA TRP A 6 -0.52 7.77 -5.38
C TRP A 6 -1.31 6.85 -6.29
N THR A 7 -2.63 6.98 -6.29
CA THR A 7 -3.50 6.27 -7.24
C THR A 7 -3.67 7.11 -8.49
N HIS A 8 -3.51 6.49 -9.64
CA HIS A 8 -3.59 7.16 -10.92
C HIS A 8 -3.98 6.21 -12.05
N SER A 9 -4.49 6.75 -13.15
CA SER A 9 -4.70 6.02 -14.40
C SER A 9 -3.86 6.64 -15.52
N SER A 10 -3.21 5.78 -16.32
CA SER A 10 -2.36 6.19 -17.44
C SER A 10 -2.15 4.99 -18.37
N SER A 11 -2.11 5.25 -19.68
CA SER A 11 -1.73 4.23 -20.68
C SER A 11 -0.27 3.79 -20.57
N LYS A 12 0.57 4.61 -19.91
CA LYS A 12 2.03 4.42 -19.76
C LYS A 12 2.46 4.27 -18.29
N GLY A 13 1.57 3.77 -17.41
CA GLY A 13 1.84 3.74 -15.98
C GLY A 13 3.16 3.06 -15.60
N VAL A 14 3.44 1.86 -16.15
CA VAL A 14 4.69 1.13 -15.86
C VAL A 14 5.92 1.81 -16.49
N GLU A 15 5.78 2.35 -17.71
CA GLU A 15 6.87 3.06 -18.37
C GLU A 15 7.25 4.33 -17.60
N SER A 16 6.26 5.11 -17.19
CA SER A 16 6.48 6.30 -16.36
C SER A 16 7.14 5.96 -15.02
N PHE A 17 6.73 4.85 -14.38
CA PHE A 17 7.35 4.39 -13.15
C PHE A 17 8.82 4.02 -13.34
N ASN A 18 9.17 3.36 -14.45
CA ASN A 18 10.56 2.98 -14.74
C ASN A 18 11.48 4.19 -14.88
N VAL A 19 10.99 5.31 -15.44
CA VAL A 19 11.72 6.57 -15.47
C VAL A 19 11.75 7.20 -14.07
N ALA A 20 10.59 7.35 -13.43
CA ALA A 20 10.44 7.99 -12.13
C ALA A 20 11.27 7.30 -11.02
N SER A 21 11.33 5.98 -11.01
CA SER A 21 12.03 5.21 -9.99
C SER A 21 13.55 5.50 -9.93
N GLN A 22 14.15 5.92 -11.03
CA GLN A 22 15.55 6.34 -11.08
C GLN A 22 15.75 7.64 -10.26
N TYR A 23 14.80 8.57 -10.40
CA TYR A 23 14.78 9.81 -9.62
C TYR A 23 14.45 9.57 -8.16
N PHE A 24 13.52 8.67 -7.86
CA PHE A 24 13.20 8.29 -6.49
C PHE A 24 14.45 7.77 -5.77
N LYS A 25 15.19 6.88 -6.41
CA LYS A 25 16.47 6.39 -5.89
C LYS A 25 17.52 7.49 -5.79
N LYS A 26 17.67 8.34 -6.82
CA LYS A 26 18.62 9.46 -6.86
C LYS A 26 18.40 10.44 -5.69
N HIS A 27 17.16 10.70 -5.35
CA HIS A 27 16.77 11.65 -4.31
C HIS A 27 16.56 11.00 -2.93
N GLY A 28 16.85 9.69 -2.81
CA GLY A 28 17.01 9.01 -1.55
C GLY A 28 15.77 8.28 -1.02
N ALA A 29 14.71 8.07 -1.83
CA ALA A 29 13.62 7.21 -1.41
C ALA A 29 14.15 5.82 -0.96
N VAL A 30 13.59 5.27 0.12
CA VAL A 30 13.96 3.95 0.65
C VAL A 30 13.66 2.85 -0.35
N GLY A 31 12.58 3.00 -1.10
CA GLY A 31 12.18 2.11 -2.17
C GLY A 31 10.89 2.62 -2.81
N ALA A 32 10.52 2.02 -3.93
CA ALA A 32 9.27 2.33 -4.61
C ALA A 32 8.71 1.10 -5.30
N SER A 33 7.40 1.10 -5.55
CA SER A 33 6.73 0.09 -6.35
C SER A 33 5.56 0.68 -7.12
N ILE A 34 5.21 0.04 -8.25
CA ILE A 34 3.96 0.28 -8.94
C ILE A 34 3.16 -1.02 -8.98
N GLY A 35 1.89 -0.94 -8.66
CA GLY A 35 0.95 -2.05 -8.73
C GLY A 35 -0.26 -1.70 -9.59
N SER A 36 -0.81 -2.70 -10.29
CA SER A 36 -2.10 -2.57 -10.95
C SER A 36 -3.23 -2.90 -9.97
N LEU A 37 -4.26 -2.09 -9.96
CA LEU A 37 -5.49 -2.35 -9.22
C LEU A 37 -6.31 -3.43 -9.94
N LEU A 38 -6.99 -4.24 -9.16
CA LEU A 38 -7.82 -5.35 -9.63
C LEU A 38 -9.29 -5.10 -9.23
N GLY A 39 -10.21 -5.80 -9.89
CA GLY A 39 -11.64 -5.66 -9.64
C GLY A 39 -12.23 -4.39 -10.28
N LYS A 40 -13.03 -3.62 -9.54
CA LYS A 40 -13.73 -2.43 -10.04
C LYS A 40 -12.80 -1.31 -10.51
N ASP A 41 -11.59 -1.25 -9.97
CA ASP A 41 -10.59 -0.20 -10.26
C ASP A 41 -9.55 -0.69 -11.29
N THR A 42 -9.85 -1.77 -12.04
CA THR A 42 -8.99 -2.29 -13.10
C THR A 42 -8.72 -1.21 -14.15
N GLY A 43 -7.43 -1.01 -14.47
CA GLY A 43 -6.95 0.06 -15.36
C GLY A 43 -6.29 1.22 -14.63
N SER A 44 -6.44 1.29 -13.30
CA SER A 44 -5.69 2.22 -12.46
C SER A 44 -4.47 1.54 -11.84
N TYR A 45 -3.51 2.37 -11.45
CA TYR A 45 -2.27 1.98 -10.80
C TYR A 45 -2.14 2.65 -9.43
N VAL A 46 -1.36 2.03 -8.57
CA VAL A 46 -0.87 2.65 -7.34
C VAL A 46 0.65 2.70 -7.39
N THR A 47 1.23 3.89 -7.27
CA THR A 47 2.66 4.07 -7.05
C THR A 47 2.89 4.31 -5.56
N ASN A 48 3.72 3.47 -4.95
CA ASN A 48 4.13 3.59 -3.56
C ASN A 48 5.58 4.02 -3.49
N ILE A 49 5.90 4.96 -2.60
CA ILE A 49 7.26 5.43 -2.34
C ILE A 49 7.48 5.43 -0.84
N GLY A 50 8.58 4.80 -0.39
CA GLY A 50 8.94 4.69 1.01
C GLY A 50 9.91 5.76 1.47
N PHE A 51 9.68 6.24 2.69
CA PHE A 51 10.52 7.21 3.39
C PHE A 51 10.77 6.71 4.82
N GLU A 52 11.90 7.11 5.42
CA GLU A 52 12.17 6.74 6.81
C GLU A 52 11.17 7.42 7.77
N ASN A 53 10.86 8.69 7.52
CA ASN A 53 9.97 9.53 8.32
C ASN A 53 9.53 10.78 7.52
N TRP A 54 8.77 11.67 8.13
CA TRP A 54 8.28 12.91 7.52
C TRP A 54 9.37 13.91 7.13
N THR A 55 10.44 14.01 7.90
CA THR A 55 11.59 14.87 7.54
C THR A 55 12.26 14.35 6.27
N HIS A 56 12.46 13.03 6.18
CA HIS A 56 13.01 12.41 4.97
C HIS A 56 12.11 12.61 3.75
N PHE A 57 10.78 12.54 3.92
CA PHE A 57 9.85 12.89 2.84
C PHE A 57 9.99 14.35 2.41
N GLY A 58 10.08 15.32 3.35
CA GLY A 58 10.28 16.73 3.03
C GLY A 58 11.58 16.97 2.25
N ASP A 59 12.68 16.38 2.71
CA ASP A 59 13.99 16.46 2.02
C ASP A 59 13.95 15.86 0.60
N PHE A 60 13.20 14.79 0.42
CA PHE A 60 12.99 14.15 -0.88
C PHE A 60 12.17 15.06 -1.80
N ASP A 61 11.06 15.59 -1.30
CA ASP A 61 10.15 16.47 -2.06
C ASP A 61 10.87 17.74 -2.54
N ASP A 62 11.63 18.37 -1.65
CA ASP A 62 12.47 19.53 -1.99
C ASP A 62 13.48 19.20 -3.08
N LYS A 63 14.16 18.08 -3.00
CA LYS A 63 15.18 17.68 -3.99
C LYS A 63 14.57 17.35 -5.35
N ILE A 64 13.47 16.59 -5.39
CA ILE A 64 12.85 16.16 -6.65
C ILE A 64 12.16 17.35 -7.33
N SER A 65 11.52 18.24 -6.56
CA SER A 65 10.84 19.42 -7.09
C SER A 65 11.80 20.44 -7.68
N ASN A 66 13.05 20.47 -7.23
CA ASN A 66 14.11 21.35 -7.76
C ASN A 66 14.98 20.66 -8.84
N ASP A 67 14.69 19.43 -9.23
CA ASP A 67 15.42 18.72 -10.30
C ASP A 67 14.80 19.05 -11.67
N GLU A 68 15.42 19.98 -12.40
CA GLU A 68 14.95 20.37 -13.73
C GLU A 68 14.87 19.19 -14.72
N GLN A 69 15.75 18.19 -14.56
CA GLN A 69 15.74 17.02 -15.45
C GLN A 69 14.55 16.11 -15.15
N TRP A 70 14.17 15.95 -13.87
CA TRP A 70 12.94 15.29 -13.47
C TRP A 70 11.72 15.88 -14.21
N GLY A 71 11.58 17.21 -14.17
CA GLY A 71 10.47 17.89 -14.85
C GLY A 71 10.43 17.58 -16.35
N LYS A 72 11.58 17.66 -17.03
CA LYS A 72 11.68 17.41 -18.48
C LYS A 72 11.37 15.95 -18.85
N ASP A 73 11.90 14.99 -18.08
CA ASP A 73 11.75 13.57 -18.37
C ASP A 73 10.34 13.06 -18.03
N MET A 74 9.67 13.68 -17.04
CA MET A 74 8.34 13.26 -16.60
C MET A 74 7.19 14.00 -17.27
N ASP A 75 7.41 15.17 -17.87
CA ASP A 75 6.37 15.96 -18.54
C ASP A 75 5.54 15.17 -19.57
N PRO A 76 6.13 14.30 -20.43
CA PRO A 76 5.38 13.50 -21.38
C PRO A 76 4.41 12.50 -20.72
N TYR A 77 4.70 12.09 -19.47
CA TYR A 77 3.86 11.16 -18.72
C TYR A 77 2.81 11.88 -17.89
N PHE A 78 3.17 13.00 -17.27
CA PHE A 78 2.24 13.78 -16.45
C PHE A 78 1.04 14.30 -17.23
N SER A 79 1.25 14.70 -18.48
CA SER A 79 0.18 15.18 -19.36
C SER A 79 -0.85 14.09 -19.71
N GLU A 80 -0.47 12.80 -19.65
CA GLU A 80 -1.33 11.65 -19.94
C GLU A 80 -1.86 10.96 -18.67
N THR A 81 -1.43 11.43 -17.48
CA THR A 81 -1.78 10.79 -16.21
C THR A 81 -2.94 11.53 -15.54
N LYS A 82 -4.00 10.78 -15.24
CA LYS A 82 -5.09 11.25 -14.38
C LYS A 82 -4.80 10.81 -12.95
N TRP A 83 -4.46 11.77 -12.11
CA TRP A 83 -4.26 11.57 -10.68
C TRP A 83 -5.61 11.48 -9.96
N GLU A 84 -5.75 10.51 -9.08
CA GLU A 84 -7.02 10.23 -8.38
C GLU A 84 -6.92 10.52 -6.89
N THR A 85 -5.95 9.88 -6.21
CA THR A 85 -5.78 10.02 -4.77
C THR A 85 -4.31 10.05 -4.38
N MET A 86 -4.05 10.69 -3.24
CA MET A 86 -2.78 10.65 -2.54
C MET A 86 -3.04 10.41 -1.07
N ASN A 87 -2.40 9.39 -0.52
CA ASN A 87 -2.40 9.09 0.89
C ASN A 87 -0.98 8.77 1.35
N PHE A 88 -0.71 9.04 2.63
CA PHE A 88 0.43 8.47 3.32
C PHE A 88 -0.06 7.37 4.24
N TYR A 89 0.68 6.29 4.30
CA TYR A 89 0.49 5.19 5.22
C TYR A 89 1.60 5.20 6.26
N GLU A 90 1.22 5.36 7.53
CA GLU A 90 2.14 5.32 8.67
C GLU A 90 1.89 4.02 9.44
N PRO A 91 2.78 3.01 9.31
CA PRO A 91 2.61 1.74 9.99
C PRO A 91 2.63 1.89 11.51
N LEU A 92 1.66 1.29 12.19
CA LEU A 92 1.60 1.09 13.63
C LEU A 92 2.15 -0.30 13.99
N ILE A 93 1.77 -1.30 13.18
CA ILE A 93 2.24 -2.69 13.26
C ILE A 93 2.70 -3.08 11.87
N HIS A 94 3.89 -3.65 11.77
CA HIS A 94 4.46 -4.03 10.48
C HIS A 94 5.21 -5.34 10.61
N ASN A 95 4.75 -6.34 9.88
CA ASN A 95 5.36 -7.65 9.77
C ASN A 95 5.35 -8.07 8.29
N MET A 96 6.12 -7.36 7.48
CA MET A 96 6.32 -7.67 6.07
C MET A 96 7.81 -7.72 5.82
N GLU A 97 8.31 -8.87 5.40
CA GLU A 97 9.68 -8.99 4.93
C GLU A 97 9.78 -8.43 3.50
N SER A 98 10.91 -7.79 3.22
CA SER A 98 11.25 -7.35 1.87
C SER A 98 11.73 -8.56 1.08
N ASP A 99 11.04 -8.93 0.01
CA ASP A 99 11.49 -9.95 -0.92
C ASP A 99 11.91 -9.28 -2.23
N ALA A 100 13.18 -9.08 -2.40
CA ALA A 100 13.71 -8.58 -3.66
C ALA A 100 13.30 -9.51 -4.83
N GLY A 101 12.66 -8.95 -5.85
CA GLY A 101 12.32 -9.66 -7.09
C GLY A 101 10.99 -10.42 -7.10
N VAL A 102 10.23 -10.46 -6.02
CA VAL A 102 8.87 -11.01 -6.02
C VAL A 102 7.86 -9.93 -6.42
N LYS A 103 6.89 -10.29 -7.26
CA LYS A 103 5.76 -9.42 -7.66
C LYS A 103 4.50 -9.83 -6.88
N PRO A 104 4.38 -9.45 -5.60
CA PRO A 104 3.33 -9.92 -4.72
C PRO A 104 1.97 -9.33 -5.05
N VAL A 105 0.95 -9.94 -4.46
CA VAL A 105 -0.40 -9.41 -4.37
C VAL A 105 -0.60 -8.83 -2.98
N PHE A 106 -1.19 -7.64 -2.92
CA PHE A 106 -1.63 -7.02 -1.68
C PHE A 106 -3.15 -6.92 -1.66
N ALA A 107 -3.74 -7.32 -0.54
CA ALA A 107 -5.12 -7.01 -0.20
C ALA A 107 -5.10 -5.98 0.93
N GLN A 108 -5.76 -4.87 0.73
CA GLN A 108 -5.82 -3.77 1.69
C GLN A 108 -7.26 -3.38 1.97
N TRP A 109 -7.61 -3.33 3.24
CA TRP A 109 -8.88 -2.80 3.74
C TRP A 109 -8.64 -1.45 4.38
N MET A 110 -9.50 -0.49 4.06
CA MET A 110 -9.54 0.82 4.71
C MET A 110 -10.77 0.89 5.61
N PHE A 111 -10.58 1.35 6.83
CA PHE A 111 -11.63 1.41 7.83
C PHE A 111 -11.38 2.53 8.86
N PHE A 112 -12.44 2.92 9.53
CA PHE A 112 -12.37 3.75 10.72
C PHE A 112 -12.79 2.91 11.94
N HIS A 113 -12.15 3.15 13.08
CA HIS A 113 -12.50 2.58 14.36
C HIS A 113 -12.28 3.62 15.46
N GLN A 114 -13.23 3.74 16.40
CA GLN A 114 -13.19 4.76 17.42
C GLN A 114 -12.09 4.50 18.49
N ASP A 115 -11.79 3.23 18.73
CA ASP A 115 -10.83 2.81 19.75
C ASP A 115 -9.49 2.40 19.12
N MET A 116 -8.49 3.27 19.27
CA MET A 116 -7.14 3.03 18.78
C MET A 116 -6.44 1.90 19.55
N ASN A 117 -6.78 1.67 20.81
CA ASN A 117 -6.18 0.57 21.59
C ASN A 117 -6.61 -0.78 21.01
N MET A 118 -7.89 -0.92 20.65
CA MET A 118 -8.37 -2.14 19.99
C MET A 118 -7.63 -2.42 18.66
N ILE A 119 -7.29 -1.37 17.91
CA ILE A 119 -6.52 -1.54 16.66
C ILE A 119 -5.12 -2.09 16.94
N GLN A 120 -4.45 -1.57 17.98
CA GLN A 120 -3.13 -2.06 18.38
C GLN A 120 -3.19 -3.49 18.94
N GLU A 121 -4.14 -3.77 19.82
CA GLU A 121 -4.30 -5.10 20.43
C GLU A 121 -4.71 -6.18 19.41
N ARG A 122 -5.62 -5.85 18.50
CA ARG A 122 -6.17 -6.82 17.52
C ARG A 122 -5.36 -6.90 16.23
N GLY A 123 -4.64 -5.85 15.88
CA GLY A 123 -3.86 -5.79 14.63
C GLY A 123 -2.85 -6.93 14.51
N GLU A 124 -2.10 -7.24 15.57
CA GLU A 124 -1.17 -8.38 15.61
C GLU A 124 -1.89 -9.72 15.46
N VAL A 125 -3.04 -9.87 16.15
CA VAL A 125 -3.88 -11.09 16.08
C VAL A 125 -4.37 -11.31 14.65
N PHE A 126 -4.81 -10.24 13.98
CA PHE A 126 -5.31 -10.32 12.60
C PHE A 126 -4.18 -10.61 11.61
N ILE A 127 -3.04 -9.92 11.73
CA ILE A 127 -1.87 -10.22 10.90
C ILE A 127 -1.48 -11.68 11.05
N LYS A 128 -1.40 -12.18 12.30
CA LYS A 128 -1.06 -13.58 12.56
C LYS A 128 -2.07 -14.55 11.94
N ALA A 129 -3.36 -14.29 12.07
CA ALA A 129 -4.39 -15.16 11.49
C ALA A 129 -4.27 -15.25 9.96
N TRP A 130 -4.03 -14.13 9.29
CA TRP A 130 -3.76 -14.11 7.84
C TRP A 130 -2.47 -14.84 7.47
N MET A 131 -1.40 -14.70 8.28
CA MET A 131 -0.14 -15.43 8.05
C MET A 131 -0.33 -16.94 8.26
N ASP A 132 -1.06 -17.36 9.29
CA ASP A 132 -1.42 -18.77 9.52
C ASP A 132 -2.32 -19.32 8.38
N ALA A 133 -3.04 -18.44 7.69
CA ALA A 133 -3.81 -18.79 6.50
C ALA A 133 -3.00 -18.77 5.19
N GLY A 134 -1.75 -18.30 5.21
CA GLY A 134 -0.85 -18.35 4.05
C GLY A 134 -0.37 -16.98 3.53
N ALA A 135 -0.70 -15.87 4.21
CA ALA A 135 -0.09 -14.58 3.90
C ALA A 135 1.42 -14.58 4.24
N THR A 136 2.21 -13.87 3.45
CA THR A 136 3.66 -13.71 3.66
C THR A 136 4.02 -12.47 4.47
N GLY A 137 3.03 -11.75 4.97
CA GLY A 137 3.18 -10.62 5.85
C GLY A 137 1.92 -9.79 5.96
N GLY A 138 1.91 -8.88 6.92
CA GLY A 138 0.80 -7.97 7.14
C GLY A 138 1.23 -6.67 7.83
N SER A 139 0.38 -5.66 7.73
CA SER A 139 0.61 -4.37 8.37
C SER A 139 -0.71 -3.69 8.70
N VAL A 140 -0.74 -2.99 9.83
CA VAL A 140 -1.81 -2.07 10.21
C VAL A 140 -1.20 -0.70 10.41
N GLY A 141 -1.82 0.35 9.86
CA GLY A 141 -1.30 1.71 9.99
C GLY A 141 -2.37 2.77 9.80
N ARG A 142 -2.01 4.01 10.09
CA ARG A 142 -2.86 5.18 9.86
C ARG A 142 -2.75 5.65 8.42
N LEU A 143 -3.85 6.12 7.87
CA LEU A 143 -3.89 6.84 6.60
C LEU A 143 -3.94 8.35 6.89
N ILE A 144 -3.14 9.10 6.15
CA ILE A 144 -3.01 10.56 6.25
C ILE A 144 -3.11 11.13 4.84
N GLY A 145 -3.99 12.08 4.63
CA GLY A 145 -4.25 12.67 3.32
C GLY A 145 -5.73 12.65 2.98
N LYS A 146 -6.11 12.12 1.79
CA LYS A 146 -7.52 12.07 1.39
C LYS A 146 -8.39 11.25 2.36
N ASP A 147 -7.84 10.15 2.89
CA ASP A 147 -8.54 9.24 3.79
C ASP A 147 -8.09 9.42 5.26
N ASP A 148 -7.74 10.67 5.61
CA ASP A 148 -7.29 11.03 6.95
C ASP A 148 -8.30 10.60 8.04
N GLY A 149 -7.75 10.11 9.16
CA GLY A 149 -8.53 9.52 10.25
C GLY A 149 -8.92 8.06 10.05
N SER A 150 -8.64 7.47 8.88
CA SER A 150 -8.83 6.04 8.62
C SER A 150 -7.57 5.23 8.92
N TYR A 151 -7.78 3.92 9.05
CA TYR A 151 -6.72 2.92 9.17
C TYR A 151 -6.68 2.06 7.91
N GLY A 152 -5.48 1.61 7.57
CA GLY A 152 -5.24 0.59 6.57
C GLY A 152 -4.82 -0.72 7.23
N PHE A 153 -5.45 -1.83 6.87
CA PHE A 153 -4.96 -3.17 7.14
C PHE A 153 -4.56 -3.79 5.81
N ALA A 154 -3.32 -4.19 5.67
CA ALA A 154 -2.79 -4.76 4.45
C ALA A 154 -2.18 -6.13 4.71
N VAL A 155 -2.43 -7.09 3.82
CA VAL A 155 -1.77 -8.41 3.82
C VAL A 155 -1.17 -8.69 2.45
N ARG A 156 -0.08 -9.46 2.44
CA ARG A 156 0.74 -9.76 1.28
C ARG A 156 0.72 -11.25 0.99
N PHE A 157 0.64 -11.59 -0.31
CA PHE A 157 0.72 -12.95 -0.82
C PHE A 157 1.64 -13.00 -2.04
N ASN A 158 2.25 -14.15 -2.31
CA ASN A 158 3.03 -14.30 -3.53
C ASN A 158 2.13 -14.43 -4.78
N THR A 159 0.93 -14.98 -4.62
CA THR A 159 0.00 -15.22 -5.73
C THR A 159 -1.47 -14.93 -5.35
N MET A 160 -2.29 -14.66 -6.37
CA MET A 160 -3.75 -14.57 -6.22
C MET A 160 -4.39 -15.87 -5.72
N LYS A 161 -3.80 -17.03 -6.05
CA LYS A 161 -4.29 -18.33 -5.60
C LYS A 161 -4.12 -18.48 -4.08
N GLU A 162 -2.97 -18.03 -3.55
CA GLU A 162 -2.72 -18.05 -2.10
C GLU A 162 -3.66 -17.09 -1.37
N TYR A 163 -3.90 -15.89 -1.90
CA TYR A 163 -4.91 -14.97 -1.35
C TYR A 163 -6.30 -15.62 -1.29
N GLY A 164 -6.75 -16.25 -2.40
CA GLY A 164 -8.04 -16.92 -2.44
C GLY A 164 -8.14 -18.05 -1.43
N ALA A 165 -7.11 -18.90 -1.32
CA ALA A 165 -7.08 -19.99 -0.36
C ALA A 165 -7.11 -19.51 1.10
N ALA A 166 -6.40 -18.41 1.40
CA ALA A 166 -6.42 -17.82 2.74
C ALA A 166 -7.79 -17.21 3.07
N GLN A 167 -8.43 -16.56 2.10
CA GLN A 167 -9.79 -16.03 2.26
C GLN A 167 -10.82 -17.14 2.53
N ASP A 168 -10.75 -18.24 1.77
CA ASP A 168 -11.64 -19.39 1.96
C ASP A 168 -11.44 -20.03 3.35
N LYS A 169 -10.18 -20.16 3.79
CA LYS A 169 -9.84 -20.68 5.11
C LYS A 169 -10.41 -19.80 6.23
N LEU A 170 -10.17 -18.51 6.22
CA LEU A 170 -10.64 -17.58 7.26
C LEU A 170 -12.17 -17.46 7.27
N ASN A 171 -12.84 -17.52 6.12
CA ASN A 171 -14.30 -17.55 6.04
C ASN A 171 -14.91 -18.88 6.57
N GLY A 172 -14.18 -19.98 6.47
CA GLY A 172 -14.61 -21.29 6.99
C GLY A 172 -14.32 -21.47 8.49
N GLU A 173 -13.47 -20.64 9.06
CA GLU A 173 -13.13 -20.66 10.48
C GLU A 173 -14.03 -19.68 11.27
N GLU A 174 -14.19 -19.90 12.58
CA GLU A 174 -14.93 -19.01 13.48
C GLU A 174 -14.17 -17.70 13.77
N PHE A 175 -13.20 -17.33 12.91
CA PHE A 175 -12.33 -16.19 13.14
C PHE A 175 -13.11 -14.87 13.26
N PHE A 176 -14.00 -14.59 12.32
CA PHE A 176 -14.75 -13.35 12.33
C PHE A 176 -15.77 -13.29 13.47
N SER A 177 -16.42 -14.41 13.82
CA SER A 177 -17.36 -14.48 14.92
C SER A 177 -16.68 -14.33 16.29
N ASN A 178 -15.46 -14.87 16.43
CA ASN A 178 -14.67 -14.76 17.66
C ASN A 178 -14.13 -13.34 17.92
N HIS A 179 -14.20 -12.45 16.93
CA HIS A 179 -13.76 -11.06 17.01
C HIS A 179 -14.88 -10.07 16.64
N GLN A 180 -16.14 -10.48 16.84
CA GLN A 180 -17.32 -9.69 16.47
C GLN A 180 -17.32 -8.30 17.13
N ASP A 181 -16.88 -8.21 18.38
CA ASP A 181 -16.75 -6.97 19.15
C ASP A 181 -15.89 -5.91 18.42
N PHE A 182 -14.80 -6.33 17.80
CA PHE A 182 -13.98 -5.45 16.99
C PHE A 182 -14.67 -5.08 15.67
N PHE A 183 -15.22 -6.06 14.97
CA PHE A 183 -15.84 -5.84 13.67
C PHE A 183 -17.11 -4.99 13.74
N ASP A 184 -17.87 -5.06 14.83
CA ASP A 184 -19.04 -4.21 15.08
C ASP A 184 -18.68 -2.73 15.25
N GLY A 185 -17.45 -2.42 15.69
CA GLY A 185 -16.93 -1.06 15.81
C GLY A 185 -16.32 -0.47 14.53
N ILE A 186 -16.28 -1.25 13.44
CA ILE A 186 -15.67 -0.84 12.17
C ILE A 186 -16.67 -0.13 11.26
N ASP A 187 -16.26 1.06 10.79
CA ASP A 187 -16.85 1.71 9.62
C ASP A 187 -15.94 1.44 8.40
N TRP A 188 -16.39 0.57 7.52
CA TRP A 188 -15.64 0.17 6.33
C TRP A 188 -15.62 1.29 5.29
N ARG A 189 -14.42 1.73 4.88
CA ARG A 189 -14.19 2.82 3.95
C ARG A 189 -13.80 2.34 2.55
N GLY A 190 -13.20 1.18 2.44
CA GLY A 190 -12.83 0.63 1.15
C GLY A 190 -12.02 -0.66 1.22
N PHE A 191 -11.91 -1.26 0.05
CA PHE A 191 -11.08 -2.43 -0.20
C PHE A 191 -10.33 -2.26 -1.51
N THR A 192 -9.04 -2.56 -1.49
CA THR A 192 -8.17 -2.53 -2.66
C THR A 192 -7.44 -3.85 -2.79
N LEU A 193 -7.46 -4.42 -3.98
CA LEU A 193 -6.65 -5.58 -4.35
C LEU A 193 -5.68 -5.14 -5.44
N MET A 194 -4.38 -5.37 -5.22
CA MET A 194 -3.31 -4.86 -6.06
C MET A 194 -2.29 -5.95 -6.36
N ARG A 195 -1.83 -6.00 -7.61
CA ARG A 195 -0.68 -6.82 -8.01
C ARG A 195 0.50 -5.91 -8.31
N ILE A 196 1.63 -6.14 -7.64
CA ILE A 196 2.87 -5.40 -7.92
C ILE A 196 3.39 -5.80 -9.30
N LEU A 197 3.69 -4.82 -10.11
CA LEU A 197 4.24 -4.97 -11.46
C LEU A 197 5.74 -4.75 -11.49
N GLU A 198 6.20 -3.70 -10.83
CA GLU A 198 7.63 -3.37 -10.68
C GLU A 198 7.92 -2.87 -9.26
N THR A 199 9.14 -3.11 -8.80
CA THR A 199 9.58 -2.71 -7.46
C THR A 199 11.08 -2.41 -7.44
N THR A 200 11.45 -1.41 -6.64
CA THR A 200 12.85 -1.08 -6.30
C THR A 200 13.13 -1.30 -4.80
N TRP A 201 12.17 -1.86 -4.05
CA TRP A 201 12.40 -2.27 -2.67
C TRP A 201 13.48 -3.36 -2.64
N VAL A 202 14.41 -3.23 -1.70
CA VAL A 202 15.56 -4.15 -1.52
C VAL A 202 15.34 -5.00 -0.28
#